data_e9708aefde4c881479dd2e7187d1fd83
#
_entry.id   e9708aefde4c881479dd2e7187d1fd83
#
_cell.length_a   1.000
_cell.length_b   1.000
_cell.length_c   1.000
_cell.angle_alpha   90.00
_cell.angle_beta   90.00
_cell.angle_gamma   90.00
#
_symmetry.space_group_name_H-M   'P 1'
#
loop_
_entity.id
_entity.type
_entity.pdbx_description
1 polymer ?
#
loop_
_entity_poly.entity_id
_entity_poly.type
_entity_poly.pdbx_seq_one_letter_code
_entity_poly.pdbx_strand_id
1 'polypeptide(L)'
;MASLKDVKTKIGGVKKSSQITSAMNMVAAARLRGAQQKMEDFRPYTEKFNQAMTNLSANMESGQFPLMEVREVQTVEIVIITSDRGLCGSFNANILKAAEKLMGQYEAEGKKVSLVCVGKKGNAYFKKRGTVRKAYTDIMGSFQMFNARSIAQDIAANFLAAESDKVHVIYGKFQSVAVQKPEVEVLLPVQPEAGGSDETAEAGAAAGDYIYEPSPTEIMDVLLPLYMNVMIYHAMLETGASEHAARMTAMDNATRACRDMIHDLTLLYNKARQAGITAELMDIVGGAEALKG
;
A
#
# COMPACT_ATOMS: atom_id res chain seq x y z
N MET A 1 -6.71 21.47 -38.11
CA MET A 1 -7.23 20.08 -37.98
C MET A 1 -6.04 19.14 -37.86
N ALA A 2 -6.11 18.10 -37.02
CA ALA A 2 -5.04 17.11 -36.96
C ALA A 2 -4.93 16.37 -38.31
N SER A 3 -3.71 16.19 -38.82
CA SER A 3 -3.52 15.52 -40.10
C SER A 3 -3.88 14.03 -39.98
N LEU A 4 -4.34 13.41 -41.09
CA LEU A 4 -4.60 11.95 -41.11
C LEU A 4 -3.41 11.14 -40.64
N LYS A 5 -2.19 11.59 -40.91
CA LYS A 5 -0.94 10.98 -40.48
C LYS A 5 -0.79 11.03 -38.94
N ASP A 6 -1.16 12.17 -38.32
CA ASP A 6 -1.07 12.35 -36.87
C ASP A 6 -2.03 11.42 -36.13
N VAL A 7 -3.30 11.33 -36.63
CA VAL A 7 -4.30 10.43 -36.07
C VAL A 7 -3.85 8.96 -36.17
N LYS A 8 -3.32 8.56 -37.33
CA LYS A 8 -2.79 7.21 -37.53
C LYS A 8 -1.63 6.89 -36.60
N THR A 9 -0.71 7.85 -36.42
CA THR A 9 0.43 7.70 -35.48
C THR A 9 -0.08 7.57 -34.06
N LYS A 10 -1.08 8.37 -33.64
CA LYS A 10 -1.68 8.30 -32.31
C LYS A 10 -2.36 6.95 -32.06
N ILE A 11 -3.11 6.42 -33.04
CA ILE A 11 -3.70 5.07 -32.97
C ILE A 11 -2.59 4.02 -32.72
N GLY A 12 -1.48 4.10 -33.46
CA GLY A 12 -0.33 3.20 -33.29
C GLY A 12 0.27 3.28 -31.89
N GLY A 13 0.43 4.48 -31.32
CA GLY A 13 0.90 4.72 -29.97
C GLY A 13 -0.01 4.13 -28.90
N VAL A 14 -1.33 4.38 -29.00
CA VAL A 14 -2.32 3.86 -28.05
C VAL A 14 -2.42 2.33 -28.11
N LYS A 15 -2.30 1.73 -29.32
CA LYS A 15 -2.23 0.26 -29.47
C LYS A 15 -1.04 -0.33 -28.71
N LYS A 16 0.16 0.27 -28.81
CA LYS A 16 1.35 -0.16 -28.05
C LYS A 16 1.13 -0.01 -26.55
N SER A 17 0.56 1.10 -26.09
CA SER A 17 0.21 1.33 -24.69
C SER A 17 -0.76 0.27 -24.16
N SER A 18 -1.79 -0.10 -24.93
CA SER A 18 -2.75 -1.17 -24.60
C SER A 18 -2.07 -2.52 -24.43
N GLN A 19 -1.10 -2.85 -25.29
CA GLN A 19 -0.34 -4.09 -25.18
C GLN A 19 0.53 -4.12 -23.89
N ILE A 20 1.17 -2.98 -23.60
CA ILE A 20 2.00 -2.85 -22.38
C ILE A 20 1.15 -2.99 -21.12
N THR A 21 0.01 -2.26 -21.05
CA THR A 21 -0.87 -2.32 -19.87
C THR A 21 -1.49 -3.70 -19.68
N SER A 22 -1.85 -4.37 -20.77
CA SER A 22 -2.35 -5.76 -20.75
C SER A 22 -1.27 -6.73 -20.22
N ALA A 23 -0.02 -6.61 -20.67
CA ALA A 23 1.08 -7.44 -20.17
C ALA A 23 1.34 -7.15 -18.68
N MET A 24 1.31 -5.88 -18.26
CA MET A 24 1.49 -5.50 -16.85
C MET A 24 0.35 -6.02 -15.97
N ASN A 25 -0.89 -6.06 -16.47
CA ASN A 25 -2.02 -6.68 -15.78
C ASN A 25 -1.74 -8.15 -15.51
N MET A 26 -1.31 -8.91 -16.52
CA MET A 26 -0.98 -10.35 -16.37
C MET A 26 0.14 -10.59 -15.35
N VAL A 27 1.19 -9.78 -15.39
CA VAL A 27 2.29 -9.87 -14.41
C VAL A 27 1.81 -9.53 -12.99
N ALA A 28 0.97 -8.50 -12.86
CA ALA A 28 0.39 -8.12 -11.56
C ALA A 28 -0.51 -9.23 -11.01
N ALA A 29 -1.34 -9.86 -11.84
CA ALA A 29 -2.18 -10.99 -11.45
C ALA A 29 -1.37 -12.20 -10.98
N ALA A 30 -0.28 -12.54 -11.68
CA ALA A 30 0.60 -13.63 -11.28
C ALA A 30 1.28 -13.36 -9.93
N ARG A 31 1.75 -12.12 -9.71
CA ARG A 31 2.36 -11.71 -8.43
C ARG A 31 1.35 -11.64 -7.30
N LEU A 32 0.12 -11.19 -7.59
CA LEU A 32 -0.95 -11.14 -6.60
C LEU A 32 -1.22 -12.52 -5.99
N ARG A 33 -1.34 -13.57 -6.82
CA ARG A 33 -1.57 -14.93 -6.32
C ARG A 33 -0.53 -15.36 -5.29
N GLY A 34 0.75 -15.16 -5.59
CA GLY A 34 1.83 -15.51 -4.66
C GLY A 34 1.89 -14.63 -3.41
N ALA A 35 1.55 -13.34 -3.53
CA ALA A 35 1.49 -12.43 -2.39
C ALA A 35 0.29 -12.74 -1.50
N GLN A 36 -0.88 -13.00 -2.09
CA GLN A 36 -2.09 -13.36 -1.38
C GLN A 36 -1.92 -14.68 -0.62
N GLN A 37 -1.35 -15.70 -1.26
CA GLN A 37 -1.09 -16.98 -0.59
C GLN A 37 -0.19 -16.80 0.64
N LYS A 38 0.93 -16.07 0.50
CA LYS A 38 1.83 -15.81 1.63
C LYS A 38 1.15 -15.03 2.77
N MET A 39 0.29 -14.08 2.44
CA MET A 39 -0.47 -13.30 3.40
C MET A 39 -1.50 -14.19 4.13
N GLU A 40 -2.26 -15.00 3.40
CA GLU A 40 -3.26 -15.92 3.95
C GLU A 40 -2.61 -17.00 4.82
N ASP A 41 -1.46 -17.55 4.40
CA ASP A 41 -0.70 -18.53 5.19
C ASP A 41 -0.16 -17.92 6.50
N PHE A 42 0.11 -16.61 6.52
CA PHE A 42 0.66 -15.93 7.68
C PHE A 42 -0.41 -15.40 8.66
N ARG A 43 -1.63 -15.14 8.21
CA ARG A 43 -2.73 -14.64 9.06
C ARG A 43 -3.00 -15.49 10.30
N PRO A 44 -3.16 -16.84 10.19
CA PRO A 44 -3.40 -17.67 11.37
C PRO A 44 -2.27 -17.58 12.41
N TYR A 45 -1.02 -17.39 11.95
CA TYR A 45 0.10 -17.18 12.83
C TYR A 45 -0.02 -15.85 13.60
N THR A 46 -0.38 -14.76 12.91
CA THR A 46 -0.59 -13.44 13.53
C THR A 46 -1.74 -13.47 14.54
N GLU A 47 -2.85 -14.12 14.21
CA GLU A 47 -4.01 -14.26 15.09
C GLU A 47 -3.66 -15.03 16.35
N LYS A 48 -2.98 -16.18 16.23
CA LYS A 48 -2.52 -16.98 17.38
C LYS A 48 -1.50 -16.23 18.23
N PHE A 49 -0.64 -15.45 17.58
CA PHE A 49 0.34 -14.64 18.28
C PHE A 49 -0.33 -13.52 19.09
N ASN A 50 -1.31 -12.82 18.50
CA ASN A 50 -2.12 -11.82 19.20
C ASN A 50 -2.89 -12.43 20.38
N GLN A 51 -3.51 -13.60 20.20
CA GLN A 51 -4.17 -14.32 21.30
C GLN A 51 -3.20 -14.64 22.44
N ALA A 52 -2.00 -15.17 22.14
CA ALA A 52 -0.99 -15.47 23.13
C ALA A 52 -0.54 -14.21 23.88
N MET A 53 -0.32 -13.11 23.17
CA MET A 53 0.05 -11.81 23.76
C MET A 53 -1.06 -11.29 24.68
N THR A 54 -2.32 -11.35 24.26
CA THR A 54 -3.48 -10.93 25.08
C THR A 54 -3.58 -11.76 26.36
N ASN A 55 -3.45 -13.09 26.27
CA ASN A 55 -3.53 -13.97 27.42
C ASN A 55 -2.39 -13.75 28.43
N LEU A 56 -1.16 -13.55 27.92
CA LEU A 56 0.00 -13.28 28.78
C LEU A 56 -0.11 -11.94 29.49
N SER A 57 -0.51 -10.89 28.75
CA SER A 57 -0.61 -9.54 29.28
C SER A 57 -1.74 -9.33 30.28
N ALA A 58 -2.83 -10.13 30.18
CA ALA A 58 -3.95 -10.06 31.13
C ALA A 58 -3.51 -10.39 32.59
N ASN A 59 -2.44 -11.15 32.77
CA ASN A 59 -1.90 -11.58 34.06
C ASN A 59 -0.68 -10.75 34.53
N MET A 60 -0.37 -9.63 33.83
CA MET A 60 0.82 -8.83 34.13
C MET A 60 0.48 -7.39 34.53
N GLU A 61 1.26 -6.84 35.43
CA GLU A 61 1.15 -5.42 35.81
C GLU A 61 1.70 -4.51 34.71
N SER A 62 0.93 -3.47 34.38
CA SER A 62 1.36 -2.45 33.43
C SER A 62 2.63 -1.76 33.94
N GLY A 63 3.70 -1.75 33.12
CA GLY A 63 4.96 -1.08 33.46
C GLY A 63 6.17 -1.98 33.69
N GLN A 64 6.01 -3.31 33.73
CA GLN A 64 7.16 -4.24 33.86
C GLN A 64 8.04 -4.29 32.59
N PHE A 65 7.48 -3.98 31.42
CA PHE A 65 8.19 -4.11 30.14
C PHE A 65 8.32 -2.76 29.44
N PRO A 66 9.53 -2.34 29.05
CA PRO A 66 9.76 -1.03 28.43
C PRO A 66 8.98 -0.82 27.13
N LEU A 67 8.71 -1.87 26.34
CA LEU A 67 7.94 -1.79 25.09
C LEU A 67 6.42 -1.69 25.30
N MET A 68 5.94 -1.90 26.52
CA MET A 68 4.54 -1.76 26.92
C MET A 68 4.30 -0.49 27.75
N GLU A 69 5.36 0.24 28.07
CA GLU A 69 5.27 1.43 28.90
C GLU A 69 4.49 2.55 28.20
N VAL A 70 3.39 2.97 28.82
CA VAL A 70 2.59 4.12 28.35
C VAL A 70 3.19 5.39 28.96
N ARG A 71 3.72 6.25 28.09
CA ARG A 71 4.32 7.54 28.47
C ARG A 71 3.41 8.69 28.03
N GLU A 72 3.63 9.88 28.59
CA GLU A 72 3.05 11.11 28.04
C GLU A 72 3.58 11.35 26.63
N VAL A 73 2.67 11.42 25.65
CA VAL A 73 3.06 11.48 24.24
C VAL A 73 3.52 12.90 23.90
N GLN A 74 4.82 13.06 23.68
CA GLN A 74 5.45 14.28 23.16
C GLN A 74 5.91 14.09 21.70
N THR A 75 6.44 12.92 21.40
CA THR A 75 6.94 12.57 20.06
C THR A 75 6.26 11.33 19.52
N VAL A 76 5.70 11.44 18.33
CA VAL A 76 5.03 10.31 17.64
C VAL A 76 5.85 9.91 16.43
N GLU A 77 6.14 8.61 16.31
CA GLU A 77 6.75 8.05 15.11
C GLU A 77 5.69 7.35 14.25
N ILE A 78 5.70 7.63 12.96
CA ILE A 78 4.76 7.02 12.00
C ILE A 78 5.54 6.22 10.98
N VAL A 79 5.35 4.91 10.99
CA VAL A 79 5.90 3.98 10.00
C VAL A 79 4.94 3.87 8.83
N ILE A 80 5.37 4.28 7.65
CA ILE A 80 4.52 4.33 6.46
C ILE A 80 5.01 3.28 5.46
N ILE A 81 4.20 2.25 5.23
CA ILE A 81 4.54 1.16 4.31
C ILE A 81 3.84 1.40 2.97
N THR A 82 4.64 1.71 1.95
CA THR A 82 4.20 1.97 0.57
C THR A 82 4.91 1.05 -0.41
N SER A 83 4.49 1.08 -1.67
CA SER A 83 5.21 0.35 -2.71
C SER A 83 6.50 1.03 -3.15
N ASP A 84 7.42 0.26 -3.74
CA ASP A 84 8.57 0.79 -4.45
C ASP A 84 8.23 1.26 -5.87
N ARG A 85 7.20 0.67 -6.49
CA ARG A 85 6.81 0.93 -7.88
C ARG A 85 5.47 1.67 -7.95
N GLY A 86 5.26 2.42 -9.02
CA GLY A 86 4.00 3.10 -9.32
C GLY A 86 3.04 2.24 -10.14
N LEU A 87 2.10 2.92 -10.81
CA LEU A 87 1.07 2.36 -11.68
C LEU A 87 0.10 1.40 -10.95
N CYS A 88 -0.13 1.66 -9.67
CA CYS A 88 -1.08 0.95 -8.81
C CYS A 88 -2.29 1.84 -8.44
N GLY A 89 -2.75 2.66 -9.37
CA GLY A 89 -3.88 3.56 -9.17
C GLY A 89 -3.67 4.53 -8.01
N SER A 90 -4.68 4.66 -7.16
CA SER A 90 -4.67 5.53 -5.97
C SER A 90 -4.04 4.90 -4.73
N PHE A 91 -3.58 3.65 -4.79
CA PHE A 91 -3.09 2.88 -3.64
C PHE A 91 -2.10 3.66 -2.76
N ASN A 92 -0.96 4.09 -3.34
CA ASN A 92 0.02 4.87 -2.59
C ASN A 92 -0.54 6.22 -2.12
N ALA A 93 -1.32 6.90 -2.96
CA ALA A 93 -1.90 8.20 -2.62
C ALA A 93 -2.85 8.10 -1.41
N ASN A 94 -3.60 7.01 -1.29
CA ASN A 94 -4.50 6.78 -0.16
C ASN A 94 -3.71 6.58 1.15
N ILE A 95 -2.62 5.78 1.12
CA ILE A 95 -1.74 5.59 2.28
C ILE A 95 -1.08 6.92 2.69
N LEU A 96 -0.56 7.69 1.72
CA LEU A 96 0.06 8.98 1.98
C LEU A 96 -0.92 9.98 2.58
N LYS A 97 -2.16 10.03 2.09
CA LYS A 97 -3.23 10.87 2.67
C LYS A 97 -3.58 10.47 4.09
N ALA A 98 -3.63 9.17 4.39
CA ALA A 98 -3.87 8.69 5.75
C ALA A 98 -2.72 9.12 6.69
N ALA A 99 -1.48 9.05 6.21
CA ALA A 99 -0.32 9.50 6.95
C ALA A 99 -0.35 11.01 7.19
N GLU A 100 -0.66 11.83 6.17
CA GLU A 100 -0.80 13.29 6.32
C GLU A 100 -1.90 13.66 7.30
N LYS A 101 -3.04 12.96 7.25
CA LYS A 101 -4.13 13.19 8.19
C LYS A 101 -3.70 12.92 9.63
N LEU A 102 -3.01 11.81 9.87
CA LEU A 102 -2.52 11.44 11.20
C LEU A 102 -1.43 12.41 11.68
N MET A 103 -0.50 12.80 10.80
CA MET A 103 0.50 13.83 11.10
C MET A 103 -0.15 15.15 11.52
N GLY A 104 -1.10 15.65 10.70
CA GLY A 104 -1.79 16.91 10.99
C GLY A 104 -2.57 16.88 12.30
N GLN A 105 -3.11 15.74 12.72
CA GLN A 105 -3.75 15.58 14.02
C GLN A 105 -2.77 15.78 15.17
N TYR A 106 -1.61 15.11 15.13
CA TYR A 106 -0.60 15.23 16.17
C TYR A 106 0.11 16.58 16.17
N GLU A 107 0.36 17.17 15.02
CA GLU A 107 0.92 18.53 14.90
C GLU A 107 -0.04 19.59 15.46
N ALA A 108 -1.36 19.44 15.25
CA ALA A 108 -2.37 20.31 15.82
C ALA A 108 -2.45 20.19 17.36
N GLU A 109 -2.10 19.04 17.92
CA GLU A 109 -1.96 18.81 19.36
C GLU A 109 -0.59 19.31 19.90
N GLY A 110 0.24 19.91 19.07
CA GLY A 110 1.57 20.42 19.46
C GLY A 110 2.64 19.36 19.63
N LYS A 111 2.40 18.11 19.13
CA LYS A 111 3.34 17.00 19.26
C LYS A 111 4.33 16.97 18.10
N LYS A 112 5.53 16.48 18.35
CA LYS A 112 6.53 16.25 17.31
C LYS A 112 6.20 14.98 16.55
N VAL A 113 6.36 15.00 15.22
CA VAL A 113 6.15 13.82 14.37
C VAL A 113 7.43 13.48 13.63
N SER A 114 7.86 12.24 13.73
CA SER A 114 8.94 11.64 12.95
C SER A 114 8.40 10.55 12.04
N LEU A 115 9.04 10.35 10.89
CA LEU A 115 8.58 9.37 9.89
C LEU A 115 9.64 8.31 9.61
N VAL A 116 9.19 7.07 9.52
CA VAL A 116 9.93 5.95 8.94
C VAL A 116 9.22 5.51 7.66
N CYS A 117 9.90 5.64 6.53
CA CYS A 117 9.32 5.29 5.24
C CYS A 117 9.82 3.92 4.77
N VAL A 118 8.90 2.98 4.60
CA VAL A 118 9.15 1.70 3.96
C VAL A 118 8.59 1.76 2.54
N GLY A 119 9.47 1.63 1.54
CA GLY A 119 9.13 1.78 0.12
C GLY A 119 9.47 3.16 -0.45
N LYS A 120 9.84 3.14 -1.74
CA LYS A 120 10.29 4.34 -2.47
C LYS A 120 9.23 5.45 -2.56
N LYS A 121 7.95 5.08 -2.70
CA LYS A 121 6.90 6.09 -2.95
C LYS A 121 6.63 6.96 -1.73
N GLY A 122 6.61 6.38 -0.53
CA GLY A 122 6.51 7.12 0.73
C GLY A 122 7.71 8.04 0.94
N ASN A 123 8.93 7.49 0.79
CA ASN A 123 10.15 8.27 0.95
C ASN A 123 10.24 9.44 -0.06
N ALA A 124 9.96 9.22 -1.34
CA ALA A 124 10.00 10.26 -2.36
C ALA A 124 9.01 11.40 -2.09
N TYR A 125 7.87 11.09 -1.45
CA TYR A 125 6.86 12.07 -1.09
C TYR A 125 7.27 12.90 0.14
N PHE A 126 7.66 12.25 1.23
CA PHE A 126 7.94 12.91 2.50
C PHE A 126 9.35 13.49 2.62
N LYS A 127 10.35 12.97 1.88
CA LYS A 127 11.72 13.50 1.89
C LYS A 127 11.78 15.01 1.57
N LYS A 128 10.85 15.51 0.75
CA LYS A 128 10.76 16.93 0.40
C LYS A 128 10.26 17.81 1.54
N ARG A 129 9.65 17.21 2.56
CA ARG A 129 9.05 17.88 3.72
C ARG A 129 9.93 17.82 4.97
N GLY A 130 11.09 17.17 4.92
CA GLY A 130 12.12 17.21 5.96
C GLY A 130 11.84 16.39 7.23
N THR A 131 10.78 15.59 7.25
CA THR A 131 10.31 14.86 8.45
C THR A 131 10.74 13.39 8.51
N VAL A 132 11.45 12.88 7.51
CA VAL A 132 11.83 11.47 7.42
C VAL A 132 13.09 11.19 8.23
N ARG A 133 12.97 10.43 9.33
CA ARG A 133 14.09 9.94 10.15
C ARG A 133 14.86 8.83 9.42
N LYS A 134 14.16 7.86 8.88
CA LYS A 134 14.76 6.72 8.19
C LYS A 134 13.92 6.23 7.02
N ALA A 135 14.61 5.68 6.02
CA ALA A 135 13.94 5.15 4.82
C ALA A 135 14.52 3.78 4.44
N TYR A 136 13.62 2.84 4.22
CA TYR A 136 13.91 1.50 3.72
C TYR A 136 13.33 1.37 2.31
N THR A 137 14.18 1.47 1.32
CA THR A 137 13.77 1.46 -0.09
C THR A 137 14.24 0.18 -0.79
N ASP A 138 13.57 -0.18 -1.91
CA ASP A 138 13.89 -1.34 -2.74
C ASP A 138 13.72 -2.70 -2.06
N ILE A 139 12.95 -2.76 -0.96
CA ILE A 139 12.71 -4.01 -0.25
C ILE A 139 11.34 -4.63 -0.56
N MET A 140 10.34 -3.80 -0.95
CA MET A 140 8.97 -4.26 -1.15
C MET A 140 8.77 -5.21 -2.33
N GLY A 141 9.76 -5.34 -3.22
CA GLY A 141 9.72 -6.26 -4.36
C GLY A 141 9.93 -7.74 -4.01
N SER A 142 10.67 -8.03 -2.91
CA SER A 142 11.07 -9.37 -2.50
C SER A 142 11.49 -9.41 -1.02
N PHE A 143 10.65 -8.86 -0.15
CA PHE A 143 10.92 -8.83 1.29
C PHE A 143 10.75 -10.21 1.95
N GLN A 144 11.44 -10.39 3.05
CA GLN A 144 11.39 -11.56 3.93
C GLN A 144 11.34 -11.10 5.39
N MET A 145 11.15 -12.03 6.32
CA MET A 145 11.07 -11.75 7.76
C MET A 145 12.28 -10.96 8.29
N PHE A 146 13.49 -11.19 7.75
CA PHE A 146 14.68 -10.44 8.20
C PHE A 146 14.60 -8.94 7.88
N ASN A 147 13.92 -8.53 6.81
CA ASN A 147 13.68 -7.11 6.50
C ASN A 147 12.76 -6.49 7.54
N ALA A 148 11.65 -7.18 7.88
CA ALA A 148 10.74 -6.74 8.93
C ALA A 148 11.43 -6.64 10.28
N ARG A 149 12.29 -7.63 10.61
CA ARG A 149 13.09 -7.64 11.85
C ARG A 149 14.03 -6.42 11.93
N SER A 150 14.71 -6.08 10.85
CA SER A 150 15.59 -4.91 10.81
C SER A 150 14.83 -3.60 11.04
N ILE A 151 13.63 -3.47 10.48
CA ILE A 151 12.76 -2.31 10.68
C ILE A 151 12.25 -2.27 12.13
N ALA A 152 11.74 -3.39 12.65
CA ALA A 152 11.20 -3.50 13.99
C ALA A 152 12.26 -3.21 15.06
N GLN A 153 13.49 -3.71 14.89
CA GLN A 153 14.61 -3.44 15.81
C GLN A 153 14.99 -1.95 15.83
N ASP A 154 15.01 -1.28 14.70
CA ASP A 154 15.28 0.15 14.63
C ASP A 154 14.19 0.97 15.34
N ILE A 155 12.92 0.64 15.13
CA ILE A 155 11.78 1.29 15.77
C ILE A 155 11.82 1.05 17.30
N ALA A 156 12.07 -0.20 17.72
CA ALA A 156 12.17 -0.55 19.14
C ALA A 156 13.33 0.20 19.82
N ALA A 157 14.49 0.28 19.17
CA ALA A 157 15.64 1.02 19.70
C ALA A 157 15.33 2.51 19.87
N ASN A 158 14.63 3.12 18.92
CA ASN A 158 14.21 4.51 18.99
C ASN A 158 13.21 4.78 20.12
N PHE A 159 12.26 3.86 20.32
CA PHE A 159 11.28 3.94 21.40
C PHE A 159 11.94 3.73 22.79
N LEU A 160 12.83 2.76 22.91
CA LEU A 160 13.57 2.51 24.15
C LEU A 160 14.53 3.65 24.53
N ALA A 161 15.05 4.36 23.55
CA ALA A 161 15.87 5.57 23.75
C ALA A 161 15.01 6.81 24.13
N ALA A 162 13.69 6.66 24.29
CA ALA A 162 12.75 7.75 24.56
C ALA A 162 12.74 8.88 23.49
N GLU A 163 13.19 8.59 22.27
CA GLU A 163 13.11 9.50 21.13
C GLU A 163 11.70 9.51 20.50
N SER A 164 10.90 8.47 20.77
CA SER A 164 9.48 8.40 20.43
C SER A 164 8.68 7.76 21.57
N ASP A 165 7.49 8.30 21.85
CA ASP A 165 6.60 7.86 22.93
C ASP A 165 5.47 7.00 22.40
N LYS A 166 5.14 7.14 21.12
CA LYS A 166 4.11 6.38 20.44
C LYS A 166 4.50 6.09 18.99
N VAL A 167 4.24 4.87 18.56
CA VAL A 167 4.54 4.45 17.18
C VAL A 167 3.29 3.93 16.50
N HIS A 168 2.99 4.49 15.34
CA HIS A 168 1.93 4.01 14.46
C HIS A 168 2.51 3.35 13.22
N VAL A 169 1.83 2.32 12.72
CA VAL A 169 2.09 1.73 11.41
C VAL A 169 0.90 2.03 10.50
N ILE A 170 1.20 2.55 9.31
CA ILE A 170 0.21 2.79 8.25
C ILE A 170 0.55 1.90 7.07
N TYR A 171 -0.39 1.08 6.68
CA TYR A 171 -0.21 0.11 5.61
C TYR A 171 -1.49 -0.09 4.79
N GLY A 172 -1.38 -0.78 3.65
CA GLY A 172 -2.52 -1.10 2.79
C GLY A 172 -3.10 -2.45 3.15
N LYS A 173 -4.22 -2.50 3.87
CA LYS A 173 -4.94 -3.73 4.21
C LYS A 173 -5.65 -4.29 2.99
N PHE A 174 -5.44 -5.58 2.72
CA PHE A 174 -6.10 -6.29 1.64
C PHE A 174 -7.46 -6.82 2.08
N GLN A 175 -8.53 -6.25 1.56
CA GLN A 175 -9.89 -6.76 1.78
C GLN A 175 -10.36 -7.63 0.60
N SER A 176 -10.11 -7.15 -0.62
CA SER A 176 -10.41 -7.88 -1.86
C SER A 176 -9.59 -7.31 -3.02
N VAL A 177 -9.64 -7.97 -4.17
CA VAL A 177 -9.00 -7.48 -5.40
C VAL A 177 -9.50 -6.08 -5.78
N ALA A 178 -10.74 -5.75 -5.48
CA ALA A 178 -11.35 -4.47 -5.80
C ALA A 178 -11.16 -3.41 -4.69
N VAL A 179 -10.95 -3.84 -3.45
CA VAL A 179 -10.94 -2.94 -2.28
C VAL A 179 -9.67 -3.15 -1.46
N GLN A 180 -8.86 -2.10 -1.41
CA GLN A 180 -7.70 -1.99 -0.54
C GLN A 180 -7.85 -0.70 0.27
N LYS A 181 -7.77 -0.78 1.59
CA LYS A 181 -7.91 0.38 2.48
C LYS A 181 -6.61 0.66 3.23
N PRO A 182 -6.26 1.94 3.43
CA PRO A 182 -5.22 2.27 4.39
C PRO A 182 -5.70 1.92 5.80
N GLU A 183 -4.88 1.20 6.55
CA GLU A 183 -5.09 0.87 7.95
C GLU A 183 -4.04 1.61 8.77
N VAL A 184 -4.44 2.05 9.96
CA VAL A 184 -3.58 2.74 10.92
C VAL A 184 -3.66 1.96 12.22
N GLU A 185 -2.55 1.35 12.62
CA GLU A 185 -2.45 0.58 13.85
C GLU A 185 -1.42 1.18 14.79
N VAL A 186 -1.63 1.03 16.10
CA VAL A 186 -0.63 1.38 17.11
C VAL A 186 0.32 0.20 17.24
N LEU A 187 1.60 0.43 16.97
CA LEU A 187 2.63 -0.58 17.14
C LEU A 187 3.27 -0.53 18.53
N LEU A 188 3.53 0.67 19.03
CA LEU A 188 4.07 0.92 20.35
C LEU A 188 3.35 2.10 21.04
N PRO A 189 3.17 2.05 22.35
CA PRO A 189 3.43 0.90 23.23
C PRO A 189 2.58 -0.31 22.83
N VAL A 190 3.11 -1.52 23.04
CA VAL A 190 2.34 -2.75 22.79
C VAL A 190 1.20 -2.80 23.80
N GLN A 191 -0.01 -2.60 23.29
CA GLN A 191 -1.23 -2.77 24.08
C GLN A 191 -1.92 -4.02 23.55
N PRO A 192 -2.15 -5.04 24.38
CA PRO A 192 -2.98 -6.15 23.97
C PRO A 192 -4.36 -5.60 23.65
N GLU A 193 -4.84 -5.82 22.45
CA GLU A 193 -6.21 -5.45 22.10
C GLU A 193 -7.15 -6.18 23.05
N ALA A 194 -7.88 -5.43 23.83
CA ALA A 194 -9.05 -5.93 24.54
C ALA A 194 -10.08 -6.31 23.46
N GLY A 195 -10.07 -7.59 23.06
CA GLY A 195 -11.00 -8.26 22.15
C GLY A 195 -11.43 -7.44 20.94
N GLY A 196 -10.96 -7.80 19.75
CA GLY A 196 -11.47 -7.25 18.50
C GLY A 196 -12.99 -7.31 18.46
N SER A 197 -13.60 -6.28 17.91
CA SER A 197 -15.03 -6.08 17.70
C SER A 197 -15.62 -7.03 16.63
N ASP A 198 -15.52 -8.33 16.84
CA ASP A 198 -16.38 -9.30 16.19
C ASP A 198 -17.30 -9.87 17.25
N GLU A 199 -18.60 -9.58 17.12
CA GLU A 199 -19.73 -9.96 17.99
C GLU A 199 -19.97 -11.48 18.06
N THR A 200 -18.97 -12.30 17.78
CA THR A 200 -19.05 -13.78 17.88
C THR A 200 -18.01 -14.39 18.82
N ALA A 201 -17.29 -13.59 19.59
CA ALA A 201 -16.56 -14.13 20.73
C ALA A 201 -17.59 -14.39 21.84
N GLU A 202 -18.02 -15.64 22.00
CA GLU A 202 -18.54 -16.14 23.26
C GLU A 202 -17.48 -15.81 24.34
N ALA A 203 -17.56 -14.59 24.84
CA ALA A 203 -16.75 -14.10 25.94
C ALA A 203 -17.16 -14.88 27.19
N GLY A 204 -16.44 -15.93 27.48
CA GLY A 204 -16.73 -16.72 28.66
C GLY A 204 -16.07 -18.10 28.71
N ALA A 205 -15.47 -18.56 27.64
CA ALA A 205 -14.80 -19.84 27.66
C ALA A 205 -13.30 -19.67 27.87
N ALA A 206 -12.90 -19.78 29.11
CA ALA A 206 -11.57 -20.18 29.58
C ALA A 206 -10.41 -19.29 29.06
N ALA A 207 -10.04 -18.26 29.84
CA ALA A 207 -8.63 -18.10 30.11
C ALA A 207 -8.16 -19.43 30.71
N GLY A 208 -7.82 -20.40 29.88
CA GLY A 208 -7.28 -21.67 30.32
C GLY A 208 -6.05 -21.32 31.15
N ASP A 209 -5.96 -21.88 32.34
CA ASP A 209 -4.76 -21.78 33.17
C ASP A 209 -3.59 -22.38 32.39
N TYR A 210 -2.96 -21.57 31.55
CA TYR A 210 -1.73 -21.97 30.85
C TYR A 210 -0.62 -22.05 31.88
N ILE A 211 0.05 -23.18 31.92
CA ILE A 211 1.28 -23.33 32.69
C ILE A 211 2.42 -22.75 31.88
N TYR A 212 2.98 -21.64 32.35
CA TYR A 212 4.08 -20.95 31.69
C TYR A 212 5.43 -21.45 32.23
N GLU A 213 6.29 -21.94 31.33
CA GLU A 213 7.65 -22.33 31.63
C GLU A 213 8.64 -21.55 30.75
N PRO A 214 9.70 -20.94 31.31
CA PRO A 214 10.11 -20.96 32.73
C PRO A 214 9.31 -19.99 33.62
N SER A 215 8.95 -18.81 33.12
CA SER A 215 8.11 -17.83 33.81
C SER A 215 7.40 -16.91 32.78
N PRO A 216 6.21 -16.36 33.12
CA PRO A 216 5.51 -15.42 32.25
C PRO A 216 6.38 -14.22 31.83
N THR A 217 7.20 -13.71 32.74
CA THR A 217 8.08 -12.55 32.52
C THR A 217 9.18 -12.86 31.51
N GLU A 218 9.87 -13.98 31.65
CA GLU A 218 10.93 -14.39 30.72
C GLU A 218 10.39 -14.69 29.32
N ILE A 219 9.18 -15.25 29.24
CA ILE A 219 8.50 -15.47 27.97
C ILE A 219 8.19 -14.13 27.29
N MET A 220 7.70 -13.14 28.04
CA MET A 220 7.35 -11.80 27.52
C MET A 220 8.57 -11.05 26.99
N ASP A 221 9.73 -11.15 27.63
CA ASP A 221 10.98 -10.53 27.17
C ASP A 221 11.38 -11.02 25.77
N VAL A 222 11.06 -12.25 25.43
CA VAL A 222 11.32 -12.83 24.11
C VAL A 222 10.17 -12.54 23.14
N LEU A 223 8.93 -12.56 23.62
CA LEU A 223 7.76 -12.41 22.77
C LEU A 223 7.55 -10.97 22.29
N LEU A 224 7.82 -9.94 23.10
CA LEU A 224 7.60 -8.55 22.72
C LEU A 224 8.41 -8.11 21.48
N PRO A 225 9.73 -8.36 21.40
CA PRO A 225 10.48 -8.09 20.18
C PRO A 225 10.01 -8.93 18.99
N LEU A 226 9.58 -10.18 19.24
CA LEU A 226 9.06 -11.05 18.19
C LEU A 226 7.70 -10.55 17.68
N TYR A 227 6.83 -10.06 18.57
CA TYR A 227 5.56 -9.43 18.24
C TYR A 227 5.73 -8.28 17.24
N MET A 228 6.66 -7.38 17.52
CA MET A 228 6.97 -6.28 16.60
C MET A 228 7.41 -6.76 15.23
N ASN A 229 8.27 -7.79 15.18
CA ASN A 229 8.70 -8.39 13.92
C ASN A 229 7.51 -8.95 13.12
N VAL A 230 6.60 -9.65 13.82
CA VAL A 230 5.38 -10.25 13.25
C VAL A 230 4.46 -9.17 12.71
N MET A 231 4.18 -8.11 13.48
CA MET A 231 3.28 -7.02 13.07
C MET A 231 3.81 -6.25 11.85
N ILE A 232 5.10 -5.91 11.85
CA ILE A 232 5.72 -5.25 10.68
C ILE A 232 5.70 -6.18 9.46
N TYR A 233 6.00 -7.47 9.62
CA TYR A 233 5.96 -8.41 8.51
C TYR A 233 4.55 -8.60 7.97
N HIS A 234 3.55 -8.71 8.86
CA HIS A 234 2.13 -8.75 8.49
C HIS A 234 1.73 -7.52 7.66
N ALA A 235 2.06 -6.32 8.15
CA ALA A 235 1.77 -5.08 7.44
C ALA A 235 2.46 -5.00 6.05
N MET A 236 3.68 -5.55 5.92
CA MET A 236 4.38 -5.65 4.64
C MET A 236 3.69 -6.65 3.69
N LEU A 237 3.22 -7.80 4.19
CA LEU A 237 2.49 -8.80 3.40
C LEU A 237 1.16 -8.24 2.88
N GLU A 238 0.38 -7.62 3.76
CA GLU A 238 -0.88 -6.95 3.41
C GLU A 238 -0.68 -5.85 2.35
N THR A 239 0.34 -5.01 2.54
CA THR A 239 0.73 -3.98 1.57
C THR A 239 1.13 -4.58 0.22
N GLY A 240 1.89 -5.67 0.23
CA GLY A 240 2.34 -6.35 -0.99
C GLY A 240 1.18 -6.93 -1.82
N ALA A 241 0.24 -7.61 -1.16
CA ALA A 241 -0.96 -8.14 -1.79
C ALA A 241 -1.84 -7.01 -2.33
N SER A 242 -2.08 -5.98 -1.51
CA SER A 242 -2.86 -4.79 -1.88
C SER A 242 -2.26 -4.03 -3.07
N GLU A 243 -0.95 -3.85 -3.09
CA GLU A 243 -0.23 -3.21 -4.21
C GLU A 243 -0.43 -3.95 -5.52
N HIS A 244 -0.30 -5.28 -5.51
CA HIS A 244 -0.45 -6.08 -6.72
C HIS A 244 -1.90 -6.12 -7.21
N ALA A 245 -2.88 -6.18 -6.31
CA ALA A 245 -4.31 -6.08 -6.62
C ALA A 245 -4.66 -4.73 -7.24
N ALA A 246 -4.23 -3.64 -6.59
CA ALA A 246 -4.45 -2.29 -7.10
C ALA A 246 -3.81 -2.07 -8.48
N ARG A 247 -2.61 -2.60 -8.70
CA ARG A 247 -1.93 -2.54 -10.00
C ARG A 247 -2.67 -3.33 -11.06
N MET A 248 -3.12 -4.54 -10.75
CA MET A 248 -3.90 -5.37 -11.65
C MET A 248 -5.16 -4.62 -12.11
N THR A 249 -5.95 -4.08 -11.19
CA THR A 249 -7.17 -3.32 -11.47
C THR A 249 -6.87 -2.04 -12.27
N ALA A 250 -5.81 -1.29 -11.90
CA ALA A 250 -5.42 -0.08 -12.61
C ALA A 250 -4.99 -0.35 -14.05
N MET A 251 -4.25 -1.44 -14.29
CA MET A 251 -3.81 -1.82 -15.63
C MET A 251 -4.95 -2.36 -16.49
N ASP A 252 -5.92 -3.07 -15.90
CA ASP A 252 -7.13 -3.49 -16.61
C ASP A 252 -7.96 -2.28 -17.06
N ASN A 253 -8.19 -1.32 -16.16
CA ASN A 253 -8.88 -0.07 -16.48
C ASN A 253 -8.15 0.72 -17.57
N ALA A 254 -6.82 0.83 -17.50
CA ALA A 254 -6.01 1.50 -18.49
C ALA A 254 -6.10 0.80 -19.87
N THR A 255 -6.12 -0.55 -19.88
CA THR A 255 -6.26 -1.34 -21.12
C THR A 255 -7.62 -1.13 -21.75
N ARG A 256 -8.70 -1.09 -20.96
CA ARG A 256 -10.06 -0.77 -21.46
C ARG A 256 -10.12 0.64 -22.02
N ALA A 257 -9.64 1.64 -21.30
CA ALA A 257 -9.59 3.02 -21.78
C ALA A 257 -8.77 3.17 -23.07
N CYS A 258 -7.69 2.41 -23.24
CA CYS A 258 -6.95 2.39 -24.51
C CYS A 258 -7.78 1.82 -25.67
N ARG A 259 -8.57 0.77 -25.44
CA ARG A 259 -9.46 0.20 -26.48
C ARG A 259 -10.53 1.19 -26.90
N ASP A 260 -11.17 1.87 -25.97
CA ASP A 260 -12.17 2.89 -26.24
C ASP A 260 -11.57 4.04 -27.04
N MET A 261 -10.39 4.52 -26.64
CA MET A 261 -9.67 5.57 -27.35
C MET A 261 -9.27 5.14 -28.78
N ILE A 262 -8.89 3.88 -29.01
CA ILE A 262 -8.58 3.35 -30.35
C ILE A 262 -9.84 3.36 -31.19
N HIS A 263 -10.98 2.97 -30.65
CA HIS A 263 -12.25 3.01 -31.35
C HIS A 263 -12.61 4.44 -31.82
N ASP A 264 -12.59 5.40 -30.89
CA ASP A 264 -12.91 6.79 -31.16
C ASP A 264 -11.96 7.42 -32.21
N LEU A 265 -10.66 7.17 -32.04
CA LEU A 265 -9.66 7.64 -32.99
C LEU A 265 -9.83 7.01 -34.39
N THR A 266 -10.29 5.75 -34.45
CA THR A 266 -10.55 5.07 -35.72
C THR A 266 -11.77 5.69 -36.43
N LEU A 267 -12.83 6.02 -35.70
CA LEU A 267 -13.98 6.75 -36.26
C LEU A 267 -13.54 8.13 -36.79
N LEU A 268 -12.77 8.87 -35.99
CA LEU A 268 -12.24 10.17 -36.40
C LEU A 268 -11.36 10.06 -37.65
N TYR A 269 -10.49 9.06 -37.73
CA TYR A 269 -9.65 8.79 -38.90
C TYR A 269 -10.48 8.52 -40.15
N ASN A 270 -11.48 7.64 -40.02
CA ASN A 270 -12.35 7.31 -41.18
C ASN A 270 -13.15 8.53 -41.68
N LYS A 271 -13.70 9.35 -40.76
CA LYS A 271 -14.39 10.58 -41.07
C LYS A 271 -13.48 11.59 -41.81
N ALA A 272 -12.27 11.79 -41.25
CA ALA A 272 -11.30 12.70 -41.86
C ALA A 272 -10.80 12.19 -43.22
N ARG A 273 -10.63 10.87 -43.38
CA ARG A 273 -10.27 10.25 -44.68
C ARG A 273 -11.35 10.45 -45.71
N GLN A 274 -12.63 10.20 -45.37
CA GLN A 274 -13.76 10.42 -46.28
C GLN A 274 -13.86 11.89 -46.69
N ALA A 275 -13.72 12.82 -45.73
CA ALA A 275 -13.72 14.25 -46.05
C ALA A 275 -12.55 14.65 -46.97
N GLY A 276 -11.36 14.09 -46.75
CA GLY A 276 -10.21 14.31 -47.63
C GLY A 276 -10.46 13.80 -49.06
N ILE A 277 -10.94 12.57 -49.20
CA ILE A 277 -11.29 12.00 -50.52
C ILE A 277 -12.35 12.87 -51.22
N THR A 278 -13.38 13.31 -50.48
CA THR A 278 -14.43 14.17 -51.05
C THR A 278 -13.86 15.52 -51.52
N ALA A 279 -12.97 16.13 -50.73
CA ALA A 279 -12.32 17.38 -51.10
C ALA A 279 -11.45 17.21 -52.36
N GLU A 280 -10.63 16.18 -52.45
CA GLU A 280 -9.82 15.86 -53.63
C GLU A 280 -10.69 15.65 -54.87
N LEU A 281 -11.83 14.94 -54.77
CA LEU A 281 -12.78 14.75 -55.84
C LEU A 281 -13.40 16.06 -56.27
N MET A 282 -13.81 16.93 -55.35
CA MET A 282 -14.36 18.23 -55.66
C MET A 282 -13.35 19.16 -56.33
N ASP A 283 -12.09 19.11 -55.91
CA ASP A 283 -10.99 19.86 -56.53
C ASP A 283 -10.75 19.38 -57.97
N ILE A 284 -10.79 18.08 -58.24
CA ILE A 284 -10.64 17.50 -59.58
C ILE A 284 -11.83 17.91 -60.48
N VAL A 285 -13.06 17.76 -59.97
CA VAL A 285 -14.27 18.14 -60.73
C VAL A 285 -14.30 19.63 -60.98
N GLY A 286 -14.02 20.48 -60.00
CA GLY A 286 -13.95 21.94 -60.16
C GLY A 286 -12.85 22.35 -61.15
N GLY A 287 -11.68 21.71 -61.11
CA GLY A 287 -10.61 21.96 -62.09
C GLY A 287 -10.98 21.52 -63.50
N ALA A 288 -11.68 20.39 -63.65
CA ALA A 288 -12.17 19.94 -64.99
C ALA A 288 -13.25 20.84 -65.55
N GLU A 289 -14.14 21.38 -64.71
CA GLU A 289 -15.18 22.32 -65.13
C GLU A 289 -14.58 23.67 -65.52
N ALA A 290 -13.59 24.18 -64.82
CA ALA A 290 -12.87 25.41 -65.15
C ALA A 290 -12.08 25.34 -66.48
N LEU A 291 -11.76 24.15 -66.98
CA LEU A 291 -11.10 23.93 -68.24
C LEU A 291 -12.11 23.85 -69.45
N LYS A 292 -13.38 23.70 -69.16
CA LYS A 292 -14.43 23.66 -70.19
C LYS A 292 -15.06 25.02 -70.52
N GLY A 293 -14.87 26.02 -69.67
CA GLY A 293 -15.27 27.39 -69.86
C GLY A 293 -14.14 28.24 -70.42
#